data_b32984ca505a6809fa2e21b7a561eea5
#
_entry.id   b32984ca505a6809fa2e21b7a561eea5
#
_cell.length_a   1.000
_cell.length_b   1.000
_cell.length_c   1.000
_cell.angle_alpha   90.00
_cell.angle_beta   90.00
_cell.angle_gamma   90.00
#
_symmetry.space_group_name_H-M   'P 1'
#
loop_
_entity.id
_entity.type
_entity.pdbx_description
1 polymer ?
#
loop_
_entity_poly.entity_id
_entity_poly.type
_entity_poly.pdbx_seq_one_letter_code
_entity_poly.pdbx_strand_id
1 'polypeptide(L)'
;MDKKDIKIVPKKRTMKFLGRELEFGERTLIMGILNVTPDSFSDGGDYSSVDIAVEHAKEMLRDGADIIDIGGESSRPGHTRISSEEELRRVIPVIKRLREETNAIMSLDTIRADVAEEAIKNGVHIINDIWGFQEDRKLADVAAKYRTPVILMHNHVGNEYDCDIVEAVKKFLMESVKIAKSAGVKDDMIILDPGLGGFGKTVEHNFEIMSRLGELKDLGYPVLIGTSRKSIIARVLDVPPKDRDIGTAATTALGIAQGMDIVRVHNVLANVHAAKVTDAIIRRK
;
A
#
# COMPACT_ATOMS: atom_id res chain seq x y z
N MET A 1 1.38 15.86 -31.00
CA MET A 1 1.79 14.98 -29.91
C MET A 1 2.89 14.07 -30.42
N ASP A 2 4.13 14.39 -30.13
CA ASP A 2 5.25 13.52 -30.48
C ASP A 2 5.12 12.20 -29.72
N LYS A 3 5.17 11.10 -30.49
CA LYS A 3 5.23 9.73 -29.98
C LYS A 3 6.61 9.48 -29.35
N LYS A 4 6.99 10.23 -28.31
CA LYS A 4 8.15 9.92 -27.49
C LYS A 4 7.75 8.86 -26.47
N ASP A 5 8.12 7.65 -26.81
CA ASP A 5 8.41 6.48 -25.97
C ASP A 5 7.81 6.44 -24.55
N ILE A 6 6.61 5.86 -24.44
CA ILE A 6 6.06 5.33 -23.17
C ILE A 6 6.89 4.08 -22.78
N LYS A 7 8.19 4.24 -22.61
CA LYS A 7 9.06 3.21 -22.03
C LYS A 7 9.73 3.77 -20.80
N ILE A 8 8.97 3.89 -19.71
CA ILE A 8 9.59 3.96 -18.40
C ILE A 8 10.07 2.54 -18.11
N VAL A 9 11.35 2.25 -18.40
CA VAL A 9 11.97 0.99 -18.01
C VAL A 9 12.23 1.06 -16.51
N PRO A 10 11.50 0.33 -15.66
CA PRO A 10 11.72 0.38 -14.22
C PRO A 10 13.14 -0.07 -13.90
N LYS A 11 13.80 0.65 -13.00
CA LYS A 11 15.13 0.27 -12.53
C LYS A 11 15.03 -1.03 -11.73
N LYS A 12 15.77 -2.06 -12.13
CA LYS A 12 15.85 -3.30 -11.35
C LYS A 12 16.47 -3.01 -9.98
N ARG A 13 15.82 -3.48 -8.95
CA ARG A 13 16.20 -3.27 -7.56
C ARG A 13 15.74 -4.45 -6.71
N THR A 14 16.59 -4.91 -5.79
CA THR A 14 16.25 -5.94 -4.80
C THR A 14 16.27 -5.33 -3.41
N MET A 15 15.18 -5.46 -2.67
CA MET A 15 15.07 -5.09 -1.26
C MET A 15 15.15 -6.37 -0.42
N LYS A 16 16.18 -6.47 0.45
CA LYS A 16 16.41 -7.65 1.32
C LYS A 16 16.18 -7.29 2.78
N PHE A 17 15.31 -8.02 3.45
CA PHE A 17 14.90 -7.76 4.84
C PHE A 17 14.44 -9.04 5.55
N LEU A 18 14.84 -9.23 6.79
CA LEU A 18 14.33 -10.28 7.68
C LEU A 18 14.28 -11.69 7.03
N GLY A 19 15.27 -12.03 6.18
CA GLY A 19 15.32 -13.29 5.45
C GLY A 19 14.36 -13.39 4.25
N ARG A 20 13.77 -12.29 3.84
CA ARG A 20 12.88 -12.13 2.67
C ARG A 20 13.50 -11.20 1.65
N GLU A 21 12.94 -11.19 0.45
CA GLU A 21 13.32 -10.25 -0.60
C GLU A 21 12.13 -9.86 -1.47
N LEU A 22 12.16 -8.62 -1.96
CA LEU A 22 11.26 -8.11 -2.99
C LEU A 22 12.09 -7.63 -4.18
N GLU A 23 11.73 -8.09 -5.36
CA GLU A 23 12.37 -7.70 -6.60
C GLU A 23 11.48 -6.70 -7.36
N PHE A 24 12.03 -5.52 -7.62
CA PHE A 24 11.36 -4.45 -8.38
C PHE A 24 11.90 -4.37 -9.80
N GLY A 25 11.08 -3.91 -10.73
CA GLY A 25 11.48 -3.58 -12.09
C GLY A 25 11.29 -4.69 -13.11
N GLU A 26 11.23 -5.95 -12.71
CA GLU A 26 10.95 -7.06 -13.64
C GLU A 26 9.46 -7.26 -13.89
N ARG A 27 8.66 -7.16 -12.86
CA ARG A 27 7.20 -7.21 -12.89
C ARG A 27 6.60 -6.30 -11.83
N THR A 28 5.32 -6.07 -11.91
CA THR A 28 4.56 -5.39 -10.86
C THR A 28 4.28 -6.35 -9.72
N LEU A 29 4.49 -5.89 -8.48
CA LEU A 29 4.12 -6.62 -7.28
C LEU A 29 2.67 -6.35 -6.91
N ILE A 30 1.99 -7.37 -6.40
CA ILE A 30 0.59 -7.30 -5.98
C ILE A 30 0.50 -7.38 -4.46
N MET A 31 -0.09 -6.35 -3.84
CA MET A 31 -0.34 -6.27 -2.41
C MET A 31 -1.84 -6.43 -2.15
N GLY A 32 -2.21 -7.56 -1.55
CA GLY A 32 -3.60 -7.85 -1.20
C GLY A 32 -4.01 -7.17 0.11
N ILE A 33 -5.17 -6.51 0.13
CA ILE A 33 -5.72 -5.80 1.29
C ILE A 33 -6.49 -6.78 2.17
N LEU A 34 -6.04 -6.97 3.42
CA LEU A 34 -6.71 -7.78 4.43
C LEU A 34 -7.20 -6.89 5.58
N ASN A 35 -8.45 -6.43 5.51
CA ASN A 35 -9.05 -5.67 6.60
C ASN A 35 -9.56 -6.63 7.69
N VAL A 36 -9.03 -6.46 8.92
CA VAL A 36 -9.43 -7.23 10.11
C VAL A 36 -10.27 -6.32 11.00
N THR A 37 -11.41 -5.85 10.47
CA THR A 37 -12.36 -5.00 11.18
C THR A 37 -13.66 -5.76 11.46
N PRO A 38 -14.41 -5.46 12.55
CA PRO A 38 -15.64 -6.15 12.88
C PRO A 38 -16.66 -6.19 11.72
N ASP A 39 -16.76 -5.11 10.96
CA ASP A 39 -17.67 -5.01 9.81
C ASP A 39 -17.25 -5.89 8.62
N SER A 40 -16.00 -6.34 8.58
CA SER A 40 -15.50 -7.18 7.49
C SER A 40 -15.92 -8.65 7.66
N PHE A 41 -16.33 -9.06 8.88
CA PHE A 41 -16.60 -10.47 9.24
C PHE A 41 -17.82 -10.61 10.19
N SER A 42 -18.92 -9.92 9.91
CA SER A 42 -20.04 -9.65 10.83
C SER A 42 -20.89 -10.87 11.30
N ASP A 43 -20.62 -12.08 10.82
CA ASP A 43 -21.49 -13.23 11.08
C ASP A 43 -20.91 -14.32 11.99
N GLY A 44 -19.76 -14.08 12.64
CA GLY A 44 -19.14 -15.10 13.50
C GLY A 44 -18.38 -14.49 14.68
N GLY A 45 -18.39 -15.14 15.84
CA GLY A 45 -17.63 -14.75 17.02
C GLY A 45 -16.12 -14.63 16.76
N ASP A 46 -15.35 -14.10 17.72
CA ASP A 46 -13.93 -13.71 17.56
C ASP A 46 -13.02 -14.77 16.89
N TYR A 47 -13.22 -16.07 17.14
CA TYR A 47 -12.44 -17.14 16.50
C TYR A 47 -12.79 -17.34 15.05
N SER A 48 -14.08 -17.23 14.66
CA SER A 48 -14.49 -17.35 13.25
C SER A 48 -13.98 -16.21 12.40
N SER A 49 -13.83 -15.01 12.96
CA SER A 49 -13.30 -13.85 12.23
C SER A 49 -11.81 -14.01 11.87
N VAL A 50 -11.00 -14.60 12.75
CA VAL A 50 -9.59 -14.92 12.49
C VAL A 50 -9.47 -15.98 11.41
N ASP A 51 -10.26 -17.06 11.48
CA ASP A 51 -10.23 -18.15 10.49
C ASP A 51 -10.62 -17.62 9.10
N ILE A 52 -11.66 -16.80 9.00
CA ILE A 52 -12.09 -16.19 7.74
C ILE A 52 -11.00 -15.28 7.17
N ALA A 53 -10.37 -14.45 8.01
CA ALA A 53 -9.29 -13.56 7.59
C ALA A 53 -8.07 -14.37 7.08
N VAL A 54 -7.70 -15.44 7.76
CA VAL A 54 -6.58 -16.31 7.37
C VAL A 54 -6.87 -17.03 6.05
N GLU A 55 -8.07 -17.58 5.88
CA GLU A 55 -8.44 -18.25 4.62
C GLU A 55 -8.52 -17.25 3.46
N HIS A 56 -9.03 -16.05 3.68
CA HIS A 56 -9.01 -15.00 2.66
C HIS A 56 -7.57 -14.58 2.27
N ALA A 57 -6.67 -14.46 3.24
CA ALA A 57 -5.26 -14.21 2.94
C ALA A 57 -4.62 -15.35 2.13
N LYS A 58 -4.92 -16.60 2.44
CA LYS A 58 -4.46 -17.76 1.67
C LYS A 58 -5.03 -17.78 0.24
N GLU A 59 -6.29 -17.37 0.07
CA GLU A 59 -6.89 -17.20 -1.25
C GLU A 59 -6.14 -16.13 -2.04
N MET A 60 -5.89 -14.94 -1.45
CA MET A 60 -5.09 -13.90 -2.10
C MET A 60 -3.69 -14.40 -2.50
N LEU A 61 -3.04 -15.21 -1.67
CA LEU A 61 -1.74 -15.81 -2.00
C LEU A 61 -1.84 -16.81 -3.17
N ARG A 62 -2.86 -17.66 -3.19
CA ARG A 62 -3.14 -18.57 -4.33
C ARG A 62 -3.41 -17.81 -5.62
N ASP A 63 -4.09 -16.65 -5.52
CA ASP A 63 -4.39 -15.76 -6.64
C ASP A 63 -3.16 -14.99 -7.13
N GLY A 64 -2.05 -15.01 -6.37
CA GLY A 64 -0.77 -14.43 -6.77
C GLY A 64 -0.42 -13.11 -6.09
N ALA A 65 -0.93 -12.84 -4.88
CA ALA A 65 -0.44 -11.74 -4.06
C ALA A 65 1.01 -12.01 -3.63
N ASP A 66 1.85 -10.98 -3.71
CA ASP A 66 3.23 -10.99 -3.21
C ASP A 66 3.33 -10.56 -1.75
N ILE A 67 2.42 -9.69 -1.33
CA ILE A 67 2.36 -9.09 0.00
C ILE A 67 0.91 -9.14 0.48
N ILE A 68 0.70 -9.47 1.75
CA ILE A 68 -0.59 -9.32 2.43
C ILE A 68 -0.50 -8.12 3.37
N ASP A 69 -1.35 -7.12 3.15
CA ASP A 69 -1.38 -5.89 3.95
C ASP A 69 -2.53 -5.93 4.95
N ILE A 70 -2.19 -6.09 6.22
CA ILE A 70 -3.11 -6.33 7.32
C ILE A 70 -3.47 -4.99 7.95
N GLY A 71 -4.77 -4.67 8.05
CA GLY A 71 -5.25 -3.45 8.69
C GLY A 71 -6.29 -3.75 9.77
N GLY A 72 -6.03 -3.32 11.01
CA GLY A 72 -6.94 -3.47 12.16
C GLY A 72 -7.89 -2.29 12.34
N GLU A 73 -7.56 -1.15 11.76
CA GLU A 73 -8.37 0.08 11.77
C GLU A 73 -8.78 0.47 10.35
N SER A 74 -9.97 1.02 10.20
CA SER A 74 -10.42 1.54 8.91
C SER A 74 -9.70 2.85 8.61
N SER A 75 -9.11 2.98 7.44
CA SER A 75 -8.53 4.25 6.95
C SER A 75 -9.52 5.11 6.14
N ARG A 76 -10.81 4.73 6.12
CA ARG A 76 -11.85 5.50 5.39
C ARG A 76 -12.08 6.85 6.07
N PRO A 77 -12.30 7.95 5.31
CA PRO A 77 -12.67 9.24 5.88
C PRO A 77 -13.88 9.12 6.82
N GLY A 78 -13.78 9.74 8.01
CA GLY A 78 -14.86 9.74 9.00
C GLY A 78 -14.95 8.48 9.87
N HIS A 79 -14.01 7.52 9.78
CA HIS A 79 -13.97 6.40 10.71
C HIS A 79 -13.63 6.87 12.14
N THR A 80 -14.10 6.12 13.13
CA THR A 80 -13.73 6.34 14.53
C THR A 80 -12.41 5.65 14.82
N ARG A 81 -11.43 6.41 15.35
CA ARG A 81 -10.14 5.84 15.77
C ARG A 81 -10.33 4.86 16.92
N ILE A 82 -9.61 3.77 16.89
CA ILE A 82 -9.57 2.78 17.95
C ILE A 82 -8.31 2.94 18.80
N SER A 83 -8.25 2.29 19.96
CA SER A 83 -7.04 2.24 20.80
C SER A 83 -6.00 1.28 20.21
N SER A 84 -4.72 1.44 20.60
CA SER A 84 -3.65 0.47 20.28
C SER A 84 -4.00 -0.94 20.74
N GLU A 85 -4.59 -1.07 21.93
CA GLU A 85 -4.99 -2.38 22.49
C GLU A 85 -6.04 -3.06 21.59
N GLU A 86 -7.02 -2.31 21.12
CA GLU A 86 -8.05 -2.85 20.23
C GLU A 86 -7.47 -3.22 18.87
N GLU A 87 -6.57 -2.41 18.31
CA GLU A 87 -5.90 -2.72 17.07
C GLU A 87 -5.05 -4.00 17.20
N LEU A 88 -4.26 -4.12 18.26
CA LEU A 88 -3.48 -5.33 18.57
C LEU A 88 -4.37 -6.57 18.75
N ARG A 89 -5.49 -6.43 19.46
CA ARG A 89 -6.45 -7.52 19.65
C ARG A 89 -6.96 -8.09 18.34
N ARG A 90 -7.14 -7.23 17.33
CA ARG A 90 -7.61 -7.63 15.99
C ARG A 90 -6.50 -8.26 15.17
N VAL A 91 -5.34 -7.62 15.07
CA VAL A 91 -4.32 -8.02 14.08
C VAL A 91 -3.41 -9.15 14.54
N ILE A 92 -3.03 -9.20 15.83
CA ILE A 92 -2.04 -10.17 16.32
C ILE A 92 -2.46 -11.64 16.15
N PRO A 93 -3.72 -12.05 16.43
CA PRO A 93 -4.14 -13.43 16.17
C PRO A 93 -4.00 -13.84 14.70
N VAL A 94 -4.36 -12.95 13.78
CA VAL A 94 -4.25 -13.18 12.33
C VAL A 94 -2.79 -13.27 11.90
N ILE A 95 -1.93 -12.36 12.36
CA ILE A 95 -0.48 -12.34 12.05
C ILE A 95 0.17 -13.66 12.50
N LYS A 96 -0.09 -14.13 13.72
CA LYS A 96 0.47 -15.38 14.25
C LYS A 96 0.07 -16.58 13.38
N ARG A 97 -1.22 -16.70 13.08
CA ARG A 97 -1.74 -17.78 12.24
C ARG A 97 -1.14 -17.74 10.82
N LEU A 98 -1.08 -16.58 10.19
CA LEU A 98 -0.47 -16.44 8.86
C LEU A 98 1.02 -16.79 8.87
N ARG A 99 1.74 -16.42 9.92
CA ARG A 99 3.16 -16.79 10.09
C ARG A 99 3.36 -18.31 10.20
N GLU A 100 2.45 -19.01 10.91
CA GLU A 100 2.52 -20.45 11.11
C GLU A 100 2.11 -21.24 9.85
N GLU A 101 1.11 -20.74 9.13
CA GLU A 101 0.44 -21.48 8.06
C GLU A 101 0.91 -21.08 6.65
N THR A 102 1.69 -20.01 6.51
CA THR A 102 2.11 -19.49 5.21
C THR A 102 3.54 -18.95 5.22
N ASN A 103 4.09 -18.73 4.01
CA ASN A 103 5.34 -18.00 3.81
C ASN A 103 5.10 -16.55 3.35
N ALA A 104 3.92 -15.97 3.61
CA ALA A 104 3.55 -14.64 3.16
C ALA A 104 4.52 -13.56 3.63
N ILE A 105 4.81 -12.60 2.78
CA ILE A 105 5.35 -11.31 3.20
C ILE A 105 4.16 -10.51 3.76
N MET A 106 4.19 -10.20 5.05
CA MET A 106 3.13 -9.47 5.73
C MET A 106 3.52 -8.01 5.92
N SER A 107 2.63 -7.11 5.56
CA SER A 107 2.66 -5.68 5.86
C SER A 107 1.59 -5.36 6.90
N LEU A 108 1.83 -4.36 7.73
CA LEU A 108 0.84 -3.83 8.68
C LEU A 108 0.51 -2.38 8.34
N ASP A 109 -0.76 -2.11 8.04
CA ASP A 109 -1.32 -0.76 7.87
C ASP A 109 -1.64 -0.19 9.25
N THR A 110 -0.75 0.63 9.80
CA THR A 110 -0.88 1.27 11.11
C THR A 110 -0.13 2.59 11.18
N ILE A 111 -0.66 3.49 12.01
CA ILE A 111 -0.05 4.80 12.32
C ILE A 111 0.59 4.82 13.72
N ARG A 112 0.63 3.68 14.43
CA ARG A 112 1.03 3.59 15.83
C ARG A 112 2.31 2.80 16.00
N ALA A 113 3.30 3.42 16.68
CA ALA A 113 4.61 2.81 16.90
C ALA A 113 4.55 1.55 17.79
N ASP A 114 3.73 1.56 18.83
CA ASP A 114 3.57 0.43 19.75
C ASP A 114 2.90 -0.78 19.06
N VAL A 115 1.91 -0.53 18.20
CA VAL A 115 1.26 -1.57 17.42
C VAL A 115 2.23 -2.16 16.40
N ALA A 116 2.98 -1.32 15.68
CA ALA A 116 3.97 -1.76 14.71
C ALA A 116 5.08 -2.60 15.38
N GLU A 117 5.59 -2.16 16.53
CA GLU A 117 6.63 -2.88 17.26
C GLU A 117 6.17 -4.29 17.66
N GLU A 118 4.95 -4.39 18.22
CA GLU A 118 4.42 -5.69 18.64
C GLU A 118 4.12 -6.59 17.44
N ALA A 119 3.59 -6.04 16.36
CA ALA A 119 3.33 -6.80 15.13
C ALA A 119 4.62 -7.35 14.48
N ILE A 120 5.71 -6.58 14.46
CA ILE A 120 7.01 -7.04 13.95
C ILE A 120 7.54 -8.21 14.80
N LYS A 121 7.45 -8.14 16.13
CA LYS A 121 7.84 -9.25 17.02
C LYS A 121 7.04 -10.53 16.73
N ASN A 122 5.80 -10.39 16.24
CA ASN A 122 4.94 -11.49 15.89
C ASN A 122 5.07 -11.96 14.44
N GLY A 123 5.85 -11.29 13.59
CA GLY A 123 6.19 -11.77 12.25
C GLY A 123 5.81 -10.87 11.08
N VAL A 124 5.38 -9.64 11.32
CA VAL A 124 5.22 -8.63 10.27
C VAL A 124 6.58 -8.23 9.71
N HIS A 125 6.62 -7.97 8.42
CA HIS A 125 7.84 -7.70 7.66
C HIS A 125 7.95 -6.25 7.18
N ILE A 126 6.82 -5.54 6.97
CA ILE A 126 6.75 -4.20 6.38
C ILE A 126 5.82 -3.34 7.22
N ILE A 127 6.18 -2.08 7.48
CA ILE A 127 5.28 -1.08 8.05
C ILE A 127 4.69 -0.26 6.90
N ASN A 128 3.37 -0.17 6.83
CA ASN A 128 2.64 0.69 5.89
C ASN A 128 1.99 1.81 6.68
N ASP A 129 2.54 3.04 6.59
CA ASP A 129 2.05 4.19 7.32
C ASP A 129 1.40 5.21 6.39
N ILE A 130 0.10 5.38 6.55
CA ILE A 130 -0.70 6.33 5.76
C ILE A 130 -0.40 7.80 6.05
N TRP A 131 0.45 8.11 7.02
CA TRP A 131 0.92 9.46 7.34
C TRP A 131 2.42 9.66 7.09
N GLY A 132 3.12 8.66 6.58
CA GLY A 132 4.54 8.78 6.21
C GLY A 132 5.44 9.23 7.35
N PHE A 133 5.21 8.75 8.57
CA PHE A 133 5.92 9.11 9.81
C PHE A 133 5.74 10.57 10.29
N GLN A 134 4.80 11.31 9.68
CA GLN A 134 4.58 12.71 10.06
C GLN A 134 3.56 12.86 11.19
N GLU A 135 2.74 11.86 11.46
CA GLU A 135 1.84 11.83 12.62
C GLU A 135 2.52 11.27 13.87
N ASP A 136 3.15 10.10 13.79
CA ASP A 136 3.95 9.51 14.87
C ASP A 136 5.38 9.19 14.41
N ARG A 137 6.32 10.06 14.73
CA ARG A 137 7.75 9.88 14.36
C ARG A 137 8.41 8.67 15.02
N LYS A 138 7.86 8.16 16.13
CA LYS A 138 8.37 6.95 16.79
C LYS A 138 8.25 5.71 15.90
N LEU A 139 7.33 5.70 14.91
CA LEU A 139 7.29 4.65 13.90
C LEU A 139 8.60 4.52 13.13
N ALA A 140 9.27 5.65 12.82
CA ALA A 140 10.56 5.64 12.16
C ALA A 140 11.64 4.99 13.03
N ASP A 141 11.63 5.24 14.35
CA ASP A 141 12.57 4.62 15.29
C ASP A 141 12.35 3.10 15.37
N VAL A 142 11.10 2.65 15.39
CA VAL A 142 10.73 1.23 15.35
C VAL A 142 11.22 0.59 14.06
N ALA A 143 10.96 1.19 12.91
CA ALA A 143 11.41 0.69 11.62
C ALA A 143 12.94 0.54 11.55
N ALA A 144 13.68 1.54 12.02
CA ALA A 144 15.14 1.53 12.07
C ALA A 144 15.68 0.44 13.02
N LYS A 145 15.10 0.33 14.23
CA LYS A 145 15.47 -0.67 15.26
C LYS A 145 15.37 -2.09 14.73
N TYR A 146 14.30 -2.41 14.03
CA TYR A 146 14.03 -3.75 13.51
C TYR A 146 14.52 -3.96 12.07
N ARG A 147 15.07 -2.93 11.42
CA ARG A 147 15.49 -2.94 10.01
C ARG A 147 14.35 -3.38 9.08
N THR A 148 13.17 -2.85 9.33
CA THR A 148 11.92 -3.18 8.63
C THR A 148 11.72 -2.22 7.47
N PRO A 149 11.40 -2.68 6.25
CA PRO A 149 10.95 -1.83 5.16
C PRO A 149 9.72 -1.01 5.53
N VAL A 150 9.60 0.15 4.90
CA VAL A 150 8.50 1.07 5.16
C VAL A 150 7.82 1.52 3.88
N ILE A 151 6.51 1.64 3.91
CA ILE A 151 5.70 2.32 2.90
C ILE A 151 5.28 3.65 3.52
N LEU A 152 5.71 4.74 2.92
CA LEU A 152 5.44 6.10 3.37
C LEU A 152 4.41 6.72 2.44
N MET A 153 3.19 6.95 2.96
CA MET A 153 2.10 7.47 2.15
C MET A 153 1.88 8.96 2.39
N HIS A 154 1.58 9.69 1.32
CA HIS A 154 1.13 11.07 1.40
C HIS A 154 -0.30 11.15 1.95
N ASN A 155 -0.48 11.95 2.99
CA ASN A 155 -1.77 12.30 3.56
C ASN A 155 -1.82 13.81 3.87
N HIS A 156 -3.02 14.38 3.97
CA HIS A 156 -3.20 15.79 4.29
C HIS A 156 -4.55 16.02 4.98
N VAL A 157 -4.59 16.99 5.89
CA VAL A 157 -5.84 17.46 6.51
C VAL A 157 -6.43 18.56 5.63
N GLY A 158 -7.68 18.40 5.22
CA GLY A 158 -8.30 19.29 4.22
C GLY A 158 -7.94 18.88 2.79
N ASN A 159 -8.22 19.74 1.82
CA ASN A 159 -8.01 19.48 0.40
C ASN A 159 -7.47 20.70 -0.38
N GLU A 160 -6.95 21.68 0.35
CA GLU A 160 -6.34 22.88 -0.22
C GLU A 160 -4.81 22.74 -0.24
N TYR A 161 -4.20 23.18 -1.33
CA TYR A 161 -2.76 23.11 -1.53
C TYR A 161 -2.26 24.44 -2.12
N ASP A 162 -1.15 24.96 -1.61
CA ASP A 162 -0.54 26.22 -2.04
C ASP A 162 0.29 26.09 -3.32
N CYS A 163 0.39 24.89 -3.88
CA CYS A 163 1.17 24.60 -5.09
C CYS A 163 0.52 23.46 -5.89
N ASP A 164 1.10 23.13 -7.04
CA ASP A 164 0.73 21.96 -7.84
C ASP A 164 0.62 20.72 -6.98
N ILE A 165 -0.44 19.94 -7.17
CA ILE A 165 -0.73 18.78 -6.31
C ILE A 165 0.35 17.70 -6.38
N VAL A 166 0.97 17.46 -7.53
CA VAL A 166 2.06 16.48 -7.68
C VAL A 166 3.31 16.96 -6.95
N GLU A 167 3.61 18.26 -7.04
CA GLU A 167 4.71 18.86 -6.28
C GLU A 167 4.46 18.83 -4.76
N ALA A 168 3.22 19.06 -4.31
CA ALA A 168 2.85 18.91 -2.90
C ALA A 168 3.09 17.48 -2.40
N VAL A 169 2.64 16.48 -3.18
CA VAL A 169 2.88 15.06 -2.89
C VAL A 169 4.38 14.75 -2.82
N LYS A 170 5.18 15.19 -3.78
CA LYS A 170 6.63 14.99 -3.79
C LYS A 170 7.30 15.60 -2.56
N LYS A 171 6.95 16.84 -2.20
CA LYS A 171 7.50 17.53 -1.02
C LYS A 171 7.20 16.76 0.27
N PHE A 172 5.95 16.34 0.46
CA PHE A 172 5.54 15.55 1.62
C PHE A 172 6.32 14.23 1.70
N LEU A 173 6.37 13.48 0.60
CA LEU A 173 7.07 12.19 0.56
C LEU A 173 8.56 12.35 0.83
N MET A 174 9.20 13.40 0.33
CA MET A 174 10.62 13.65 0.60
C MET A 174 10.88 14.09 2.05
N GLU A 175 9.95 14.80 2.70
CA GLU A 175 10.05 15.04 4.15
C GLU A 175 9.90 13.73 4.95
N SER A 176 8.97 12.85 4.55
CA SER A 176 8.83 11.51 5.14
C SER A 176 10.10 10.67 4.98
N VAL A 177 10.73 10.70 3.80
CA VAL A 177 12.04 10.05 3.56
C VAL A 177 13.10 10.62 4.49
N LYS A 178 13.15 11.93 4.67
CA LYS A 178 14.11 12.58 5.57
C LYS A 178 13.91 12.15 7.02
N ILE A 179 12.66 12.06 7.50
CA ILE A 179 12.33 11.55 8.83
C ILE A 179 12.83 10.10 8.98
N ALA A 180 12.48 9.22 8.03
CA ALA A 180 12.89 7.82 8.04
C ALA A 180 14.42 7.67 8.10
N LYS A 181 15.15 8.39 7.24
CA LYS A 181 16.62 8.34 7.19
C LYS A 181 17.28 8.93 8.45
N SER A 182 16.70 9.98 9.02
CA SER A 182 17.20 10.58 10.27
C SER A 182 17.07 9.64 11.47
N ALA A 183 16.05 8.76 11.48
CA ALA A 183 15.89 7.70 12.46
C ALA A 183 16.81 6.49 12.20
N GLY A 184 17.44 6.37 11.02
CA GLY A 184 18.33 5.27 10.64
C GLY A 184 17.72 4.22 9.72
N VAL A 185 16.53 4.45 9.17
CA VAL A 185 15.97 3.58 8.11
C VAL A 185 16.88 3.68 6.87
N LYS A 186 17.26 2.55 6.32
CA LYS A 186 18.11 2.51 5.13
C LYS A 186 17.35 2.97 3.89
N ASP A 187 18.05 3.64 3.00
CA ASP A 187 17.50 4.19 1.75
C ASP A 187 16.84 3.12 0.85
N ASP A 188 17.40 1.93 0.83
CA ASP A 188 16.91 0.78 0.08
C ASP A 188 15.70 0.06 0.73
N MET A 189 15.25 0.51 1.90
CA MET A 189 14.10 -0.02 2.65
C MET A 189 12.85 0.87 2.52
N ILE A 190 12.87 1.90 1.68
CA ILE A 190 11.78 2.87 1.58
C ILE A 190 10.99 2.64 0.29
N ILE A 191 9.67 2.63 0.42
CA ILE A 191 8.66 2.59 -0.66
C ILE A 191 7.78 3.83 -0.47
N LEU A 192 7.37 4.48 -1.56
CA LEU A 192 6.53 5.68 -1.52
C LEU A 192 5.13 5.38 -2.06
N ASP A 193 4.11 6.04 -1.48
CA ASP A 193 2.72 5.99 -1.95
C ASP A 193 2.15 7.41 -2.06
N PRO A 194 1.64 7.86 -3.22
CA PRO A 194 1.03 9.17 -3.38
C PRO A 194 -0.28 9.34 -2.60
N GLY A 195 -0.84 8.30 -2.00
CA GLY A 195 -2.06 8.35 -1.21
C GLY A 195 -3.30 8.69 -2.05
N LEU A 196 -3.51 7.97 -3.14
CA LEU A 196 -4.70 8.14 -3.98
C LEU A 196 -5.99 7.79 -3.22
N GLY A 197 -7.06 8.51 -3.51
CA GLY A 197 -8.36 8.37 -2.83
C GLY A 197 -8.71 9.61 -1.99
N GLY A 198 -9.20 9.43 -0.77
CA GLY A 198 -9.57 10.51 0.14
C GLY A 198 -8.35 11.31 0.59
N PHE A 199 -7.70 10.93 1.63
CA PHE A 199 -6.40 11.40 2.14
C PHE A 199 -6.01 12.85 1.79
N GLY A 200 -6.96 13.80 2.05
CA GLY A 200 -6.74 15.22 1.77
C GLY A 200 -6.80 15.63 0.29
N LYS A 201 -7.41 14.83 -0.57
CA LYS A 201 -7.46 15.09 -2.02
C LYS A 201 -8.88 15.12 -2.57
N THR A 202 -9.17 16.06 -3.47
CA THR A 202 -10.38 16.04 -4.30
C THR A 202 -10.28 14.94 -5.36
N VAL A 203 -11.37 14.71 -6.08
CA VAL A 203 -11.37 13.78 -7.22
C VAL A 203 -10.46 14.29 -8.34
N GLU A 204 -10.50 15.60 -8.59
CA GLU A 204 -9.68 16.29 -9.59
C GLU A 204 -8.19 16.16 -9.26
N HIS A 205 -7.80 16.35 -7.99
CA HIS A 205 -6.43 16.10 -7.52
C HIS A 205 -6.00 14.65 -7.79
N ASN A 206 -6.88 13.69 -7.56
CA ASN A 206 -6.58 12.29 -7.83
C ASN A 206 -6.42 11.99 -9.33
N PHE A 207 -7.22 12.61 -10.20
CA PHE A 207 -7.06 12.48 -11.65
C PHE A 207 -5.76 13.11 -12.12
N GLU A 208 -5.40 14.29 -11.61
CA GLU A 208 -4.15 14.95 -11.93
C GLU A 208 -2.94 14.09 -11.52
N ILE A 209 -2.91 13.58 -10.30
CA ILE A 209 -1.84 12.68 -9.84
C ILE A 209 -1.78 11.42 -10.71
N MET A 210 -2.93 10.78 -11.00
CA MET A 210 -2.99 9.58 -11.84
C MET A 210 -2.47 9.83 -13.25
N SER A 211 -2.71 11.00 -13.82
CA SER A 211 -2.23 11.35 -15.17
C SER A 211 -0.71 11.56 -15.21
N ARG A 212 -0.09 11.88 -14.06
CA ARG A 212 1.31 12.28 -13.90
C ARG A 212 2.11 11.40 -12.95
N LEU A 213 1.66 10.16 -12.69
CA LEU A 213 2.32 9.23 -11.77
C LEU A 213 3.80 9.01 -12.10
N GLY A 214 4.15 9.03 -13.39
CA GLY A 214 5.53 8.86 -13.85
C GLY A 214 6.52 9.84 -13.22
N GLU A 215 6.07 11.07 -12.87
CA GLU A 215 6.92 12.07 -12.21
C GLU A 215 7.38 11.66 -10.80
N LEU A 216 6.67 10.75 -10.13
CA LEU A 216 7.08 10.23 -8.82
C LEU A 216 8.31 9.31 -8.91
N LYS A 217 8.60 8.76 -10.09
CA LYS A 217 9.82 7.94 -10.30
C LYS A 217 11.10 8.76 -10.19
N ASP A 218 11.02 10.08 -10.40
CA ASP A 218 12.16 11.00 -10.25
C ASP A 218 12.65 11.07 -8.80
N LEU A 219 11.81 10.72 -7.83
CA LEU A 219 12.20 10.62 -6.42
C LEU A 219 13.18 9.47 -6.14
N GLY A 220 13.31 8.51 -7.07
CA GLY A 220 14.31 7.44 -7.00
C GLY A 220 13.93 6.23 -6.16
N TYR A 221 12.71 6.15 -5.63
CA TYR A 221 12.20 5.06 -4.80
C TYR A 221 11.20 4.17 -5.56
N PRO A 222 10.97 2.92 -5.12
CA PRO A 222 9.80 2.16 -5.56
C PRO A 222 8.52 2.90 -5.19
N VAL A 223 7.51 2.85 -6.08
CA VAL A 223 6.23 3.52 -5.85
C VAL A 223 5.10 2.50 -5.84
N LEU A 224 4.29 2.58 -4.77
CA LEU A 224 3.04 1.85 -4.61
C LEU A 224 1.87 2.76 -4.98
N ILE A 225 0.83 2.19 -5.59
CA ILE A 225 -0.46 2.86 -5.75
C ILE A 225 -1.61 2.02 -5.18
N GLY A 226 -2.58 2.70 -4.56
CA GLY A 226 -3.77 2.08 -4.00
C GLY A 226 -5.05 2.79 -4.45
N THR A 227 -5.59 2.43 -5.61
CA THR A 227 -6.84 2.99 -6.17
C THR A 227 -8.06 2.12 -5.90
N SER A 228 -7.86 0.91 -5.38
CA SER A 228 -8.85 -0.15 -5.33
C SER A 228 -10.15 0.26 -4.62
N ARG A 229 -11.25 0.23 -5.38
CA ARG A 229 -12.63 0.52 -4.95
C ARG A 229 -12.85 1.94 -4.42
N LYS A 230 -11.88 2.87 -4.64
CA LYS A 230 -11.89 4.23 -4.09
C LYS A 230 -12.78 5.21 -4.88
N SER A 231 -12.93 6.42 -4.34
CA SER A 231 -13.80 7.49 -4.86
C SER A 231 -13.42 7.93 -6.27
N ILE A 232 -12.16 7.87 -6.65
CA ILE A 232 -11.69 8.17 -8.01
C ILE A 232 -12.42 7.32 -9.07
N ILE A 233 -12.66 6.04 -8.77
CA ILE A 233 -13.39 5.14 -9.67
C ILE A 233 -14.90 5.39 -9.56
N ALA A 234 -15.40 5.60 -8.33
CA ALA A 234 -16.81 5.86 -8.08
C ALA A 234 -17.34 7.06 -8.87
N ARG A 235 -16.54 8.12 -8.95
CA ARG A 235 -16.90 9.37 -9.65
C ARG A 235 -17.17 9.16 -11.14
N VAL A 236 -16.53 8.17 -11.74
CA VAL A 236 -16.66 7.85 -13.17
C VAL A 236 -17.75 6.82 -13.44
N LEU A 237 -17.78 5.75 -12.63
CA LEU A 237 -18.64 4.60 -12.91
C LEU A 237 -20.01 4.66 -12.20
N ASP A 238 -20.13 5.48 -11.14
CA ASP A 238 -21.34 5.59 -10.29
C ASP A 238 -21.88 4.23 -9.82
N VAL A 239 -20.97 3.35 -9.39
CA VAL A 239 -21.33 2.00 -8.90
C VAL A 239 -20.84 1.79 -7.46
N PRO A 240 -21.48 0.87 -6.70
CA PRO A 240 -21.06 0.53 -5.34
C PRO A 240 -19.64 -0.04 -5.31
N PRO A 241 -18.93 0.03 -4.16
CA PRO A 241 -17.51 -0.38 -4.07
C PRO A 241 -17.21 -1.78 -4.60
N LYS A 242 -18.08 -2.76 -4.37
CA LYS A 242 -17.92 -4.16 -4.82
C LYS A 242 -17.87 -4.31 -6.35
N ASP A 243 -18.46 -3.37 -7.08
CA ASP A 243 -18.59 -3.42 -8.55
C ASP A 243 -17.50 -2.55 -9.25
N ARG A 244 -16.52 -2.02 -8.50
CA ARG A 244 -15.43 -1.17 -9.01
C ARG A 244 -14.17 -1.92 -9.42
N ASP A 245 -14.17 -3.25 -9.41
CA ASP A 245 -12.95 -4.04 -9.64
C ASP A 245 -12.42 -3.90 -11.07
N ILE A 246 -13.29 -3.77 -12.08
CA ILE A 246 -12.89 -3.47 -13.46
C ILE A 246 -12.21 -2.10 -13.57
N GLY A 247 -12.79 -1.07 -12.92
CA GLY A 247 -12.18 0.26 -12.84
C GLY A 247 -10.84 0.24 -12.08
N THR A 248 -10.72 -0.60 -11.05
CA THR A 248 -9.45 -0.82 -10.35
C THR A 248 -8.41 -1.42 -11.30
N ALA A 249 -8.75 -2.46 -12.06
CA ALA A 249 -7.84 -3.08 -13.03
C ALA A 249 -7.39 -2.09 -14.12
N ALA A 250 -8.27 -1.20 -14.57
CA ALA A 250 -7.90 -0.13 -15.52
C ALA A 250 -6.89 0.85 -14.92
N THR A 251 -7.10 1.29 -13.67
CA THR A 251 -6.13 2.18 -12.98
C THR A 251 -4.83 1.47 -12.66
N THR A 252 -4.85 0.16 -12.38
CA THR A 252 -3.66 -0.69 -12.24
C THR A 252 -2.84 -0.69 -13.52
N ALA A 253 -3.46 -0.97 -14.68
CA ALA A 253 -2.77 -0.97 -15.96
C ALA A 253 -2.18 0.40 -16.29
N LEU A 254 -2.92 1.50 -16.05
CA LEU A 254 -2.43 2.87 -16.25
C LEU A 254 -1.23 3.19 -15.35
N GLY A 255 -1.27 2.78 -14.08
CA GLY A 255 -0.15 2.98 -13.15
C GLY A 255 1.10 2.21 -13.58
N ILE A 256 0.95 0.95 -13.98
CA ILE A 256 2.06 0.13 -14.48
C ILE A 256 2.70 0.75 -15.74
N ALA A 257 1.88 1.27 -16.66
CA ALA A 257 2.37 1.96 -17.85
C ALA A 257 3.20 3.20 -17.52
N GLN A 258 2.98 3.82 -16.35
CA GLN A 258 3.75 4.94 -15.82
C GLN A 258 4.87 4.52 -14.85
N GLY A 259 5.19 3.22 -14.78
CA GLY A 259 6.34 2.72 -14.03
C GLY A 259 6.10 2.44 -12.54
N MET A 260 4.84 2.29 -12.10
CA MET A 260 4.57 1.92 -10.71
C MET A 260 5.05 0.49 -10.42
N ASP A 261 5.52 0.27 -9.19
CA ASP A 261 6.19 -0.97 -8.80
C ASP A 261 5.26 -1.93 -8.06
N ILE A 262 4.32 -1.38 -7.28
CA ILE A 262 3.37 -2.15 -6.46
C ILE A 262 1.96 -1.62 -6.67
N VAL A 263 0.97 -2.52 -6.72
CA VAL A 263 -0.45 -2.16 -6.67
C VAL A 263 -1.13 -2.81 -5.46
N ARG A 264 -1.82 -1.99 -4.65
CA ARG A 264 -2.54 -2.42 -3.44
C ARG A 264 -4.03 -2.54 -3.72
N VAL A 265 -4.57 -3.77 -3.63
CA VAL A 265 -5.87 -4.13 -4.20
C VAL A 265 -6.68 -5.08 -3.32
N HIS A 266 -8.02 -5.01 -3.43
CA HIS A 266 -8.93 -5.98 -2.80
C HIS A 266 -9.10 -7.25 -3.65
N ASN A 267 -9.30 -7.10 -4.97
CA ASN A 267 -9.44 -8.23 -5.89
C ASN A 267 -8.08 -8.57 -6.49
N VAL A 268 -7.36 -9.50 -5.87
CA VAL A 268 -6.01 -9.89 -6.26
C VAL A 268 -6.01 -10.51 -7.65
N LEU A 269 -6.86 -11.50 -7.93
CA LEU A 269 -6.85 -12.24 -9.20
C LEU A 269 -7.03 -11.32 -10.41
N ALA A 270 -8.01 -10.42 -10.37
CA ALA A 270 -8.27 -9.48 -11.47
C ALA A 270 -7.05 -8.57 -11.72
N ASN A 271 -6.38 -8.13 -10.66
CA ASN A 271 -5.23 -7.23 -10.77
C ASN A 271 -3.94 -7.96 -11.12
N VAL A 272 -3.76 -9.22 -10.73
CA VAL A 272 -2.68 -10.09 -11.22
C VAL A 272 -2.81 -10.28 -12.73
N HIS A 273 -4.02 -10.51 -13.25
CA HIS A 273 -4.24 -10.63 -14.70
C HIS A 273 -3.95 -9.31 -15.42
N ALA A 274 -4.46 -8.19 -14.90
CA ALA A 274 -4.18 -6.86 -15.47
C ALA A 274 -2.68 -6.56 -15.47
N ALA A 275 -1.99 -6.84 -14.36
CA ALA A 275 -0.55 -6.62 -14.23
C ALA A 275 0.25 -7.48 -15.20
N LYS A 276 -0.02 -8.80 -15.28
CA LYS A 276 0.69 -9.70 -16.21
C LYS A 276 0.58 -9.26 -17.65
N VAL A 277 -0.63 -8.87 -18.10
CA VAL A 277 -0.85 -8.40 -19.47
C VAL A 277 -0.11 -7.08 -19.71
N THR A 278 -0.24 -6.12 -18.77
CA THR A 278 0.41 -4.81 -18.91
C THR A 278 1.93 -4.93 -18.88
N ASP A 279 2.49 -5.69 -17.92
CA ASP A 279 3.93 -5.94 -17.83
C ASP A 279 4.49 -6.58 -19.12
N ALA A 280 3.78 -7.56 -19.69
CA ALA A 280 4.17 -8.19 -20.94
C ALA A 280 4.21 -7.20 -22.14
N ILE A 281 3.41 -6.13 -22.09
CA ILE A 281 3.39 -5.08 -23.13
C ILE A 281 4.48 -4.03 -22.88
N ILE A 282 4.61 -3.56 -21.64
CA ILE A 282 5.43 -2.39 -21.27
C ILE A 282 6.86 -2.79 -20.93
N ARG A 283 7.08 -3.88 -20.20
CA ARG A 283 8.39 -4.31 -19.68
C ARG A 283 9.10 -5.31 -20.60
N ARG A 284 8.82 -5.28 -21.91
CA ARG A 284 9.49 -6.16 -22.88
C ARG A 284 11.02 -5.96 -22.83
N LYS A 285 11.74 -7.10 -22.73
CA LYS A 285 13.18 -7.17 -22.95
C LYS A 285 13.53 -6.94 -24.42
#